data_3f882814427772bc3aefb00e1967ecda
#
_entry.id   3f882814427772bc3aefb00e1967ecda
#
_cell.length_a   1.000
_cell.length_b   1.000
_cell.length_c   1.000
_cell.angle_alpha   90.00
_cell.angle_beta   90.00
_cell.angle_gamma   90.00
#
_symmetry.space_group_name_H-M   'P 1'
#
loop_
_entity.id
_entity.type
_entity.pdbx_description
1 polymer ?
#
loop_
_entity_poly.entity_id
_entity_poly.type
_entity_poly.pdbx_seq_one_letter_code
_entity_poly.pdbx_strand_id
1 'polypeptide(L)'
;IMALVAGKQVAIPDIADLTSEQFQKTFAINVFALFWLTQEAIPLLPKGASIITTSSIQAYQPSPHLLDYAATKAAILNYSRGLAKQVAEKGIRVNIVAPGPIWTALQISGGQTQDKIPQFGQKTPMKRAGQPAELAPVYVYLASQESSYVTAEVHGVCGGEHLG
;
A
#
# COMPACT_ATOMS: atom_id res chain seq x y z
N ILE A 1 -9.35 -8.27 -13.01
CA ILE A 1 -8.30 -7.49 -12.31
C ILE A 1 -8.97 -6.70 -11.20
N MET A 2 -8.38 -6.73 -10.01
CA MET A 2 -8.84 -5.97 -8.85
C MET A 2 -7.65 -5.21 -8.26
N ALA A 3 -7.63 -3.88 -8.37
CA ALA A 3 -6.60 -3.02 -7.81
C ALA A 3 -7.14 -2.28 -6.58
N LEU A 4 -6.56 -2.54 -5.41
CA LEU A 4 -6.98 -2.01 -4.11
C LEU A 4 -5.98 -0.94 -3.65
N VAL A 5 -6.30 0.32 -3.93
CA VAL A 5 -5.40 1.48 -3.77
C VAL A 5 -5.90 2.45 -2.69
N ALA A 6 -7.19 2.37 -2.33
CA ALA A 6 -7.77 3.28 -1.34
C ALA A 6 -7.00 3.22 0.00
N GLY A 7 -6.81 4.38 0.61
CA GLY A 7 -6.14 4.46 1.90
C GLY A 7 -6.30 5.82 2.56
N LYS A 8 -6.16 5.81 3.89
CA LYS A 8 -6.14 6.98 4.75
C LYS A 8 -4.80 7.08 5.46
N GLN A 9 -4.27 8.28 5.56
CA GLN A 9 -3.05 8.62 6.29
C GLN A 9 -3.26 9.94 7.03
N VAL A 10 -2.91 9.98 8.30
CA VAL A 10 -2.90 11.21 9.10
C VAL A 10 -1.61 11.23 9.90
N ALA A 11 -0.86 12.33 9.79
CA ALA A 11 0.36 12.51 10.57
C ALA A 11 0.00 12.95 12.01
N ILE A 12 0.40 12.15 12.99
CA ILE A 12 0.22 12.40 14.42
C ILE A 12 1.58 12.31 15.09
N PRO A 13 2.17 13.43 15.49
CA PRO A 13 3.55 13.47 16.01
C PRO A 13 3.77 12.74 17.33
N ASP A 14 2.77 12.74 18.23
CA ASP A 14 2.86 12.13 19.55
C ASP A 14 1.83 11.00 19.71
N ILE A 15 2.24 9.88 20.26
CA ILE A 15 1.37 8.74 20.57
C ILE A 15 0.23 9.13 21.51
N ALA A 16 0.45 10.09 22.41
CA ALA A 16 -0.58 10.57 23.33
C ALA A 16 -1.76 11.23 22.61
N ASP A 17 -1.54 11.77 21.41
CA ASP A 17 -2.56 12.41 20.57
C ASP A 17 -3.27 11.41 19.64
N LEU A 18 -2.74 10.19 19.50
CA LEU A 18 -3.34 9.16 18.67
C LEU A 18 -4.52 8.51 19.40
N THR A 19 -5.72 8.99 19.12
CA THR A 19 -6.93 8.46 19.73
C THR A 19 -7.29 7.06 19.23
N SER A 20 -7.98 6.27 20.06
CA SER A 20 -8.51 4.96 19.67
C SER A 20 -9.46 5.06 18.47
N GLU A 21 -10.25 6.14 18.37
CA GLU A 21 -11.14 6.40 17.25
C GLU A 21 -10.35 6.59 15.94
N GLN A 22 -9.28 7.40 15.96
CA GLN A 22 -8.42 7.61 14.80
C GLN A 22 -7.76 6.30 14.37
N PHE A 23 -7.22 5.53 15.30
CA PHE A 23 -6.60 4.24 15.03
C PHE A 23 -7.59 3.27 14.37
N GLN A 24 -8.77 3.11 14.95
CA GLN A 24 -9.83 2.25 14.40
C GLN A 24 -10.28 2.71 13.01
N LYS A 25 -10.42 4.01 12.79
CA LYS A 25 -10.83 4.57 11.50
C LYS A 25 -9.78 4.31 10.42
N THR A 26 -8.50 4.42 10.75
CA THR A 26 -7.43 4.10 9.80
C THR A 26 -7.44 2.61 9.44
N PHE A 27 -7.61 1.72 10.42
CA PHE A 27 -7.75 0.29 10.17
C PHE A 27 -9.01 -0.06 9.37
N ALA A 28 -10.14 0.56 9.67
CA ALA A 28 -11.39 0.33 8.95
C ALA A 28 -11.25 0.63 7.44
N ILE A 29 -10.62 1.75 7.11
CA ILE A 29 -10.44 2.18 5.72
C ILE A 29 -9.35 1.35 5.02
N ASN A 30 -8.20 1.15 5.68
CA ASN A 30 -7.04 0.58 5.01
C ASN A 30 -7.03 -0.95 5.01
N VAL A 31 -7.55 -1.59 6.07
CA VAL A 31 -7.44 -3.04 6.28
C VAL A 31 -8.80 -3.74 6.19
N PHE A 32 -9.82 -3.27 6.92
CA PHE A 32 -11.09 -3.98 6.95
C PHE A 32 -11.81 -3.90 5.60
N ALA A 33 -11.75 -2.74 4.92
CA ALA A 33 -12.30 -2.61 3.58
C ALA A 33 -11.61 -3.56 2.58
N LEU A 34 -10.28 -3.72 2.68
CA LEU A 34 -9.54 -4.69 1.88
C LEU A 34 -10.03 -6.12 2.13
N PHE A 35 -10.20 -6.50 3.40
CA PHE A 35 -10.69 -7.82 3.79
C PHE A 35 -12.08 -8.08 3.22
N TRP A 36 -13.05 -7.20 3.46
CA TRP A 36 -14.42 -7.36 2.98
C TRP A 36 -14.50 -7.44 1.46
N LEU A 37 -13.77 -6.55 0.76
CA LEU A 37 -13.77 -6.55 -0.71
C LEU A 37 -13.18 -7.84 -1.28
N THR A 38 -12.10 -8.36 -0.70
CA THR A 38 -11.51 -9.61 -1.18
C THR A 38 -12.38 -10.82 -0.82
N GLN A 39 -13.02 -10.83 0.34
CA GLN A 39 -13.95 -11.89 0.77
C GLN A 39 -15.11 -12.03 -0.22
N GLU A 40 -15.74 -10.93 -0.60
CA GLU A 40 -16.87 -10.91 -1.52
C GLU A 40 -16.44 -11.15 -2.99
N ALA A 41 -15.26 -10.65 -3.38
CA ALA A 41 -14.82 -10.74 -4.77
C ALA A 41 -14.30 -12.14 -5.15
N ILE A 42 -13.54 -12.80 -4.28
CA ILE A 42 -12.85 -14.07 -4.61
C ILE A 42 -13.77 -15.15 -5.17
N PRO A 43 -15.00 -15.38 -4.66
CA PRO A 43 -15.91 -16.35 -5.24
C PRO A 43 -16.34 -16.04 -6.68
N LEU A 44 -16.24 -14.78 -7.10
CA LEU A 44 -16.66 -14.27 -8.40
C LEU A 44 -15.52 -14.15 -9.40
N LEU A 45 -14.27 -14.25 -8.94
CA LEU A 45 -13.09 -14.05 -9.79
C LEU A 45 -12.81 -15.30 -10.63
N PRO A 46 -12.61 -15.16 -11.95
CA PRO A 46 -12.23 -16.26 -12.83
C PRO A 46 -10.77 -16.69 -12.60
N LYS A 47 -10.45 -17.90 -13.04
CA LYS A 47 -9.04 -18.35 -13.18
C LYS A 47 -8.27 -17.35 -14.06
N GLY A 48 -7.05 -17.01 -13.67
CA GLY A 48 -6.22 -15.99 -14.31
C GLY A 48 -6.43 -14.58 -13.77
N ALA A 49 -7.34 -14.38 -12.81
CA ALA A 49 -7.54 -13.09 -12.17
C ALA A 49 -6.28 -12.62 -11.43
N SER A 50 -6.12 -11.30 -11.35
CA SER A 50 -5.04 -10.63 -10.61
C SER A 50 -5.63 -9.67 -9.59
N ILE A 51 -5.22 -9.83 -8.33
CA ILE A 51 -5.50 -8.90 -7.23
C ILE A 51 -4.19 -8.16 -6.92
N ILE A 52 -4.26 -6.83 -6.86
CA ILE A 52 -3.11 -5.98 -6.59
C ILE A 52 -3.47 -5.11 -5.39
N THR A 53 -2.73 -5.27 -4.30
CA THR A 53 -2.93 -4.49 -3.07
C THR A 53 -1.85 -3.43 -2.93
N THR A 54 -2.14 -2.36 -2.20
CA THR A 54 -1.22 -1.24 -2.01
C THR A 54 -0.78 -1.14 -0.55
N SER A 55 0.44 -1.62 -0.28
CA SER A 55 1.13 -1.40 0.98
C SER A 55 1.86 -0.05 0.97
N SER A 56 3.05 0.03 1.51
CA SER A 56 3.93 1.21 1.52
C SER A 56 5.31 0.80 2.00
N ILE A 57 6.33 1.62 1.72
CA ILE A 57 7.61 1.55 2.41
C ILE A 57 7.45 1.66 3.93
N GLN A 58 6.39 2.32 4.41
CA GLN A 58 6.06 2.43 5.83
C GLN A 58 5.78 1.09 6.52
N ALA A 59 5.53 0.02 5.76
CA ALA A 59 5.41 -1.34 6.30
C ALA A 59 6.77 -1.91 6.75
N TYR A 60 7.86 -1.37 6.26
CA TYR A 60 9.24 -1.80 6.52
C TYR A 60 10.02 -0.79 7.35
N GLN A 61 9.83 0.49 7.05
CA GLN A 61 10.52 1.60 7.71
C GLN A 61 9.48 2.60 8.23
N PRO A 62 8.83 2.30 9.38
CA PRO A 62 7.73 3.12 9.89
C PRO A 62 8.23 4.49 10.36
N SER A 63 7.59 5.54 9.87
CA SER A 63 7.79 6.89 10.38
C SER A 63 7.16 7.04 11.76
N PRO A 64 7.83 7.67 12.73
CA PRO A 64 7.27 7.89 14.06
C PRO A 64 5.99 8.74 14.08
N HIS A 65 5.72 9.48 13.00
CA HIS A 65 4.49 10.30 12.89
C HIS A 65 3.30 9.57 12.24
N LEU A 66 3.47 8.30 11.83
CA LEU A 66 2.51 7.55 11.04
C LEU A 66 2.21 6.17 11.65
N LEU A 67 2.10 6.07 12.98
CA LEU A 67 2.03 4.79 13.69
C LEU A 67 0.85 3.92 13.23
N ASP A 68 -0.36 4.48 13.19
CA ASP A 68 -1.57 3.78 12.75
C ASP A 68 -1.50 3.41 11.26
N TYR A 69 -1.06 4.36 10.43
CA TYR A 69 -0.89 4.12 8.99
C TYR A 69 0.14 3.03 8.71
N ALA A 70 1.33 3.12 9.30
CA ALA A 70 2.39 2.13 9.12
C ALA A 70 1.95 0.73 9.55
N ALA A 71 1.25 0.63 10.68
CA ALA A 71 0.67 -0.62 11.16
C ALA A 71 -0.34 -1.21 10.14
N THR A 72 -1.21 -0.38 9.54
CA THR A 72 -2.12 -0.85 8.49
C THR A 72 -1.39 -1.33 7.25
N LYS A 73 -0.28 -0.68 6.86
CA LYS A 73 0.48 -1.07 5.66
C LYS A 73 1.26 -2.38 5.86
N ALA A 74 1.75 -2.63 7.07
CA ALA A 74 2.29 -3.94 7.45
C ALA A 74 1.21 -5.04 7.46
N ALA A 75 0.02 -4.73 7.97
CA ALA A 75 -1.12 -5.65 7.97
C ALA A 75 -1.54 -6.02 6.53
N ILE A 76 -1.67 -5.04 5.61
CA ILE A 76 -1.97 -5.27 4.19
C ILE A 76 -0.92 -6.19 3.55
N LEU A 77 0.36 -5.91 3.77
CA LEU A 77 1.46 -6.71 3.24
C LEU A 77 1.31 -8.19 3.62
N ASN A 78 1.17 -8.45 4.92
CA ASN A 78 1.14 -9.82 5.43
C ASN A 78 -0.16 -10.55 5.08
N TYR A 79 -1.30 -9.85 5.15
CA TYR A 79 -2.59 -10.36 4.69
C TYR A 79 -2.54 -10.79 3.22
N SER A 80 -1.99 -9.94 2.34
CA SER A 80 -1.92 -10.21 0.91
C SER A 80 -1.04 -11.42 0.57
N ARG A 81 0.08 -11.60 1.28
CA ARG A 81 0.94 -12.79 1.16
C ARG A 81 0.22 -14.07 1.58
N GLY A 82 -0.54 -14.01 2.68
CA GLY A 82 -1.37 -15.13 3.13
C GLY A 82 -2.48 -15.46 2.13
N LEU A 83 -3.20 -14.44 1.67
CA LEU A 83 -4.25 -14.57 0.68
C LEU A 83 -3.73 -15.18 -0.63
N ALA A 84 -2.57 -14.74 -1.12
CA ALA A 84 -1.96 -15.28 -2.33
C ALA A 84 -1.80 -16.79 -2.28
N LYS A 85 -1.36 -17.32 -1.13
CA LYS A 85 -1.19 -18.77 -0.92
C LYS A 85 -2.53 -19.50 -0.93
N GLN A 86 -3.58 -18.91 -0.33
CA GLN A 86 -4.91 -19.53 -0.28
C GLN A 86 -5.59 -19.63 -1.65
N VAL A 87 -5.33 -18.65 -2.54
CA VAL A 87 -6.06 -18.59 -3.82
C VAL A 87 -5.21 -19.05 -5.01
N ALA A 88 -3.96 -19.43 -4.81
CA ALA A 88 -3.06 -19.88 -5.87
C ALA A 88 -3.60 -21.09 -6.66
N GLU A 89 -4.17 -22.09 -5.99
CA GLU A 89 -4.76 -23.27 -6.63
C GLU A 89 -5.99 -22.93 -7.49
N LYS A 90 -6.66 -21.79 -7.20
CA LYS A 90 -7.75 -21.26 -8.02
C LYS A 90 -7.22 -20.54 -9.28
N GLY A 91 -5.91 -20.44 -9.43
CA GLY A 91 -5.26 -19.70 -10.52
C GLY A 91 -5.42 -18.18 -10.39
N ILE A 92 -5.61 -17.68 -9.18
CA ILE A 92 -5.68 -16.23 -8.86
C ILE A 92 -4.34 -15.80 -8.30
N ARG A 93 -3.79 -14.71 -8.83
CA ARG A 93 -2.54 -14.11 -8.34
C ARG A 93 -2.87 -12.94 -7.41
N VAL A 94 -2.11 -12.78 -6.34
CA VAL A 94 -2.19 -11.62 -5.44
C VAL A 94 -0.80 -11.06 -5.25
N ASN A 95 -0.58 -9.80 -5.62
CA ASN A 95 0.69 -9.11 -5.47
C ASN A 95 0.52 -7.78 -4.77
N ILE A 96 1.61 -7.25 -4.26
CA ILE A 96 1.64 -6.06 -3.44
C ILE A 96 2.51 -4.99 -4.11
N VAL A 97 2.01 -3.77 -4.23
CA VAL A 97 2.84 -2.61 -4.55
C VAL A 97 3.15 -1.88 -3.26
N ALA A 98 4.42 -1.53 -3.05
CA ALA A 98 4.89 -0.78 -1.89
C ALA A 98 5.52 0.54 -2.35
N PRO A 99 4.72 1.62 -2.48
CA PRO A 99 5.24 2.92 -2.84
C PRO A 99 6.12 3.53 -1.75
N GLY A 100 7.14 4.28 -2.18
CA GLY A 100 7.82 5.28 -1.37
C GLY A 100 7.07 6.62 -1.38
N PRO A 101 7.77 7.75 -1.28
CA PRO A 101 7.16 9.08 -1.35
C PRO A 101 6.62 9.38 -2.75
N ILE A 102 5.30 9.36 -2.90
CA ILE A 102 4.61 9.71 -4.16
C ILE A 102 3.80 10.99 -3.93
N TRP A 103 3.95 11.96 -4.81
CA TRP A 103 3.29 13.25 -4.72
C TRP A 103 1.80 13.13 -5.08
N THR A 104 0.95 13.20 -4.07
CA THR A 104 -0.51 13.06 -4.21
C THR A 104 -1.23 14.02 -3.28
N ALA A 105 -2.52 14.25 -3.51
CA ALA A 105 -3.37 15.05 -2.61
C ALA A 105 -3.39 14.52 -1.16
N LEU A 106 -3.12 13.23 -0.95
CA LEU A 106 -3.04 12.62 0.38
C LEU A 106 -2.00 13.32 1.28
N GLN A 107 -0.87 13.74 0.72
CA GLN A 107 0.21 14.39 1.47
C GLN A 107 -0.23 15.77 1.99
N ILE A 108 -1.00 16.51 1.19
CA ILE A 108 -1.48 17.86 1.51
C ILE A 108 -2.67 17.82 2.49
N SER A 109 -3.52 16.79 2.37
CA SER A 109 -4.76 16.65 3.16
C SER A 109 -4.58 16.04 4.56
N GLY A 110 -3.36 16.08 5.12
CA GLY A 110 -3.06 15.60 6.48
C GLY A 110 -2.09 14.41 6.55
N GLY A 111 -1.66 13.90 5.41
CA GLY A 111 -0.68 12.80 5.35
C GLY A 111 0.73 13.22 5.77
N GLN A 112 1.02 14.51 5.80
CA GLN A 112 2.25 15.11 6.28
C GLN A 112 1.96 16.35 7.12
N THR A 113 2.89 16.73 7.99
CA THR A 113 2.87 18.05 8.65
C THR A 113 3.20 19.11 7.61
N GLN A 114 2.56 20.29 7.71
CA GLN A 114 2.62 21.34 6.67
C GLN A 114 4.07 21.83 6.41
N ASP A 115 4.89 21.89 7.45
CA ASP A 115 6.30 22.27 7.38
C ASP A 115 7.18 21.31 6.57
N LYS A 116 6.76 20.04 6.44
CA LYS A 116 7.49 18.98 5.70
C LYS A 116 7.08 18.86 4.23
N ILE A 117 5.95 19.43 3.84
CA ILE A 117 5.45 19.34 2.46
C ILE A 117 6.46 19.85 1.42
N PRO A 118 7.13 21.01 1.58
CA PRO A 118 8.10 21.50 0.59
C PRO A 118 9.31 20.60 0.39
N GLN A 119 9.61 19.76 1.38
CA GLN A 119 10.78 18.85 1.37
C GLN A 119 10.40 17.41 1.08
N PHE A 120 9.13 17.14 0.77
CA PHE A 120 8.62 15.79 0.58
C PHE A 120 9.35 15.07 -0.56
N GLY A 121 9.89 13.89 -0.26
CA GLY A 121 10.65 13.06 -1.21
C GLY A 121 12.13 13.45 -1.38
N GLN A 122 12.60 14.58 -0.87
CA GLN A 122 14.01 15.02 -1.04
C GLN A 122 15.02 14.11 -0.32
N LYS A 123 14.57 13.31 0.63
CA LYS A 123 15.44 12.36 1.36
C LYS A 123 15.68 11.06 0.58
N THR A 124 14.88 10.75 -0.44
CA THR A 124 15.13 9.58 -1.28
C THR A 124 16.47 9.66 -1.98
N PRO A 125 17.12 8.55 -2.34
CA PRO A 125 18.31 8.57 -3.19
C PRO A 125 18.13 9.37 -4.49
N MET A 126 16.94 9.30 -5.12
CA MET A 126 16.60 10.09 -6.32
C MET A 126 16.32 11.58 -6.04
N LYS A 127 16.35 12.04 -4.77
CA LYS A 127 16.19 13.43 -4.33
C LYS A 127 14.89 14.11 -4.74
N ARG A 128 13.84 13.34 -4.98
CA ARG A 128 12.51 13.85 -5.30
C ARG A 128 11.41 12.85 -4.91
N ALA A 129 10.20 13.35 -4.80
CA ALA A 129 9.02 12.47 -4.79
C ALA A 129 8.78 11.89 -6.20
N GLY A 130 8.24 10.67 -6.25
CA GLY A 130 7.69 10.10 -7.48
C GLY A 130 6.34 10.72 -7.82
N GLN A 131 5.91 10.55 -9.07
CA GLN A 131 4.58 10.94 -9.54
C GLN A 131 3.68 9.71 -9.66
N PRO A 132 2.35 9.82 -9.54
CA PRO A 132 1.42 8.69 -9.75
C PRO A 132 1.63 7.97 -11.08
N ALA A 133 1.96 8.70 -12.15
CA ALA A 133 2.26 8.13 -13.45
C ALA A 133 3.49 7.22 -13.47
N GLU A 134 4.46 7.43 -12.56
CA GLU A 134 5.64 6.59 -12.41
C GLU A 134 5.33 5.28 -11.64
N LEU A 135 4.23 5.26 -10.91
CA LEU A 135 3.76 4.09 -10.18
C LEU A 135 2.88 3.17 -11.05
N ALA A 136 2.11 3.75 -11.97
CA ALA A 136 1.15 3.04 -12.81
C ALA A 136 1.73 1.85 -13.60
N PRO A 137 2.95 1.89 -14.18
CA PRO A 137 3.51 0.77 -14.95
C PRO A 137 3.61 -0.53 -14.15
N VAL A 138 3.89 -0.48 -12.85
CA VAL A 138 3.95 -1.68 -11.99
C VAL A 138 2.56 -2.31 -11.85
N TYR A 139 1.50 -1.51 -11.72
CA TYR A 139 0.13 -2.04 -11.70
C TYR A 139 -0.25 -2.68 -13.03
N VAL A 140 0.12 -2.06 -14.16
CA VAL A 140 -0.13 -2.62 -15.49
C VAL A 140 0.58 -3.96 -15.66
N TYR A 141 1.86 -4.04 -15.29
CA TYR A 141 2.63 -5.29 -15.29
C TYR A 141 1.96 -6.37 -14.46
N LEU A 142 1.59 -6.08 -13.20
CA LEU A 142 0.96 -7.04 -12.30
C LEU A 142 -0.45 -7.45 -12.74
N ALA A 143 -1.15 -6.59 -13.49
CA ALA A 143 -2.46 -6.89 -14.05
C ALA A 143 -2.36 -7.76 -15.31
N SER A 144 -1.24 -7.74 -16.02
CA SER A 144 -1.04 -8.41 -17.31
C SER A 144 -0.60 -9.87 -17.16
N GLN A 145 -0.56 -10.59 -18.28
CA GLN A 145 -0.03 -11.96 -18.36
C GLN A 145 1.51 -12.00 -18.28
N GLU A 146 2.19 -10.88 -18.43
CA GLU A 146 3.66 -10.81 -18.25
C GLU A 146 4.07 -11.20 -16.82
N SER A 147 3.18 -11.03 -15.84
CA SER A 147 3.36 -11.44 -14.46
C SER A 147 2.70 -12.80 -14.12
N SER A 148 2.49 -13.67 -15.11
CA SER A 148 1.74 -14.94 -14.95
C SER A 148 2.34 -15.90 -13.91
N TYR A 149 3.63 -15.81 -13.63
CA TYR A 149 4.32 -16.62 -12.60
C TYR A 149 4.71 -15.80 -11.36
N VAL A 150 4.08 -14.63 -11.16
CA VAL A 150 4.36 -13.71 -10.06
C VAL A 150 3.15 -13.66 -9.12
N THR A 151 3.30 -14.14 -7.89
CA THR A 151 2.29 -14.07 -6.83
C THR A 151 2.95 -14.02 -5.46
N ALA A 152 2.32 -13.38 -4.48
CA ALA A 152 2.83 -13.09 -3.13
C ALA A 152 4.04 -12.14 -3.09
N GLU A 153 4.40 -11.53 -4.21
CA GLU A 153 5.57 -10.66 -4.32
C GLU A 153 5.25 -9.21 -4.01
N VAL A 154 6.27 -8.50 -3.52
CA VAL A 154 6.21 -7.07 -3.22
C VAL A 154 7.06 -6.29 -4.21
N HIS A 155 6.45 -5.34 -4.88
CA HIS A 155 7.09 -4.48 -5.85
C HIS A 155 7.26 -3.07 -5.30
N GLY A 156 8.50 -2.69 -4.97
CA GLY A 156 8.83 -1.35 -4.50
C GLY A 156 8.94 -0.35 -5.64
N VAL A 157 8.31 0.83 -5.47
CA VAL A 157 8.52 2.01 -6.33
C VAL A 157 8.84 3.17 -5.40
N CYS A 158 10.11 3.26 -4.97
CA CYS A 158 10.52 3.98 -3.77
C CYS A 158 11.62 5.02 -4.01
N GLY A 159 12.01 5.30 -5.26
CA GLY A 159 13.06 6.27 -5.55
C GLY A 159 14.44 5.92 -4.96
N GLY A 160 14.73 4.61 -4.82
CA GLY A 160 15.97 4.09 -4.25
C GLY A 160 15.93 3.79 -2.75
N GLU A 161 14.80 4.03 -2.07
CA GLU A 161 14.62 3.58 -0.69
C GLU A 161 14.48 2.05 -0.63
N HIS A 162 14.98 1.45 0.43
CA HIS A 162 15.05 -0.01 0.54
C HIS A 162 13.81 -0.60 1.21
N LEU A 163 13.37 -1.79 0.75
CA LEU A 163 12.24 -2.55 1.31
C LEU A 163 12.71 -3.68 2.25
N GLY A 164 13.73 -3.51 2.97
CA GLY A 164 14.25 -4.56 3.85
C GLY A 164 14.81 -4.04 5.13
#